data_bcbeff1b55bd6e305faa2c2c87ba0a17
#
_entry.id   bcbeff1b55bd6e305faa2c2c87ba0a17
#
_cell.length_a   1.000
_cell.length_b   1.000
_cell.length_c   1.000
_cell.angle_alpha   90.00
_cell.angle_beta   90.00
_cell.angle_gamma   90.00
#
_symmetry.space_group_name_H-M   'P 1'
#
loop_
_entity.id
_entity.type
_entity.pdbx_description
1 polymer ?
#
loop_
_entity_poly.entity_id
_entity_poly.type
_entity_poly.pdbx_seq_one_letter_code
_entity_poly.pdbx_strand_id
1 'polypeptide(L)'
;MSLLIRKEVIDMADSKAEYPAPDCLAPAAIEAKTEAAGVTKANLPVAKAFVLAMFAGAFIAFGGLFFTVFLSDSTLGWGAQRVVGGLCFCLGLVLVLVCGAELFTGNSLMVCALKSKKITLAQMLKAWLVVWLGNFVGALFIVFLVYMAGIYKLNGEAVANSMVSVAAGKVTVDWVMIFFRGILCNIFVCLAVWIGTAGKTVVDKVVGILLPIAAFVACGFE
;
A
#
# COMPACT_ATOMS: atom_id res chain seq x y z
N MET A 1 6.72 31.26 53.87
CA MET A 1 6.27 30.95 52.50
C MET A 1 5.08 30.04 52.63
N SER A 2 3.89 30.61 52.46
CA SER A 2 2.65 30.09 53.01
C SER A 2 2.15 28.81 52.34
N LEU A 3 1.39 28.03 53.13
CA LEU A 3 0.66 26.82 52.66
C LEU A 3 -0.21 27.10 51.39
N LEU A 4 -0.60 28.31 51.15
CA LEU A 4 -1.34 28.74 49.95
C LEU A 4 -0.48 28.64 48.68
N ILE A 5 0.76 29.11 48.70
CA ILE A 5 1.67 29.01 47.54
C ILE A 5 2.01 27.56 47.21
N ARG A 6 2.10 26.70 48.25
CA ARG A 6 2.31 25.27 48.01
C ARG A 6 1.13 24.55 47.39
N LYS A 7 -0.08 25.00 47.71
CA LYS A 7 -1.32 24.45 47.14
C LYS A 7 -1.51 24.90 45.71
N GLU A 8 -1.24 26.19 45.40
CA GLU A 8 -1.29 26.68 44.00
C GLU A 8 -0.23 26.01 43.09
N VAL A 9 0.96 25.74 43.60
CA VAL A 9 2.02 25.02 42.84
C VAL A 9 1.63 23.57 42.62
N ILE A 10 0.96 22.93 43.59
CA ILE A 10 0.47 21.55 43.44
C ILE A 10 -0.72 21.50 42.47
N ASP A 11 -1.65 22.46 42.55
CA ASP A 11 -2.81 22.58 41.65
C ASP A 11 -2.36 22.92 40.20
N MET A 12 -1.29 23.70 40.02
CA MET A 12 -0.68 23.91 38.69
C MET A 12 0.09 22.70 38.17
N ALA A 13 0.65 21.86 39.04
CA ALA A 13 1.31 20.62 38.64
C ALA A 13 0.30 19.50 38.32
N ASP A 14 -0.88 19.53 38.95
CA ASP A 14 -1.99 18.60 38.70
C ASP A 14 -2.95 19.06 37.58
N SER A 15 -2.80 20.28 37.05
CA SER A 15 -3.38 20.62 35.78
C SER A 15 -2.73 19.71 34.74
N LYS A 16 -3.34 18.56 34.46
CA LYS A 16 -2.99 17.73 33.30
C LYS A 16 -3.00 18.68 32.11
N ALA A 17 -1.82 19.05 31.64
CA ALA A 17 -1.69 19.74 30.36
C ALA A 17 -2.47 18.86 29.40
N GLU A 18 -3.65 19.34 28.97
CA GLU A 18 -4.50 18.64 28.04
C GLU A 18 -3.80 18.74 26.68
N TYR A 19 -2.79 17.86 26.51
CA TYR A 19 -2.11 17.76 25.23
C TYR A 19 -3.18 17.41 24.20
N PRO A 20 -3.26 18.13 23.08
CA PRO A 20 -4.18 17.79 22.01
C PRO A 20 -3.98 16.32 21.65
N ALA A 21 -5.08 15.61 21.43
CA ALA A 21 -5.02 14.20 21.05
C ALA A 21 -4.05 14.02 19.87
N PRO A 22 -3.13 13.06 19.92
CA PRO A 22 -2.12 12.91 18.87
C PRO A 22 -2.80 12.75 17.51
N ASP A 23 -2.23 13.40 16.48
CA ASP A 23 -2.78 13.40 15.12
C ASP A 23 -2.73 12.00 14.48
N CYS A 24 -1.89 11.10 14.97
CA CYS A 24 -1.81 9.72 14.53
C CYS A 24 -2.04 8.72 15.67
N LEU A 25 -2.31 7.46 15.33
CA LEU A 25 -2.43 6.40 16.31
C LEU A 25 -1.05 6.02 16.90
N ALA A 26 -1.02 5.74 18.20
CA ALA A 26 0.15 5.16 18.85
C ALA A 26 0.44 3.74 18.30
N PRO A 27 1.70 3.26 18.33
CA PRO A 27 2.08 1.95 17.75
C PRO A 27 1.22 0.78 18.22
N ALA A 28 0.89 0.69 19.51
CA ALA A 28 0.02 -0.37 20.02
C ALA A 28 -1.43 -0.30 19.47
N ALA A 29 -1.94 0.92 19.22
CA ALA A 29 -3.25 1.09 18.62
C ALA A 29 -3.25 0.77 17.11
N ILE A 30 -2.13 0.98 16.41
CA ILE A 30 -1.97 0.56 15.02
C ILE A 30 -2.00 -0.98 14.94
N GLU A 31 -1.27 -1.66 15.83
CA GLU A 31 -1.25 -3.12 15.89
C GLU A 31 -2.64 -3.67 16.15
N ALA A 32 -3.34 -3.19 17.17
CA ALA A 32 -4.69 -3.62 17.50
C ALA A 32 -5.69 -3.41 16.33
N LYS A 33 -5.59 -2.27 15.63
CA LYS A 33 -6.42 -1.97 14.45
C LYS A 33 -6.10 -2.88 13.28
N THR A 34 -4.82 -3.17 13.05
CA THR A 34 -4.35 -4.07 11.99
C THR A 34 -4.82 -5.51 12.26
N GLU A 35 -4.75 -5.96 13.50
CA GLU A 35 -5.25 -7.26 13.93
C GLU A 35 -6.77 -7.37 13.71
N ALA A 36 -7.54 -6.37 14.15
CA ALA A 36 -8.99 -6.34 13.95
C ALA A 36 -9.36 -6.33 12.45
N ALA A 37 -8.61 -5.61 11.62
CA ALA A 37 -8.78 -5.65 10.18
C ALA A 37 -8.49 -7.05 9.62
N GLY A 38 -7.47 -7.76 10.12
CA GLY A 38 -7.16 -9.14 9.73
C GLY A 38 -8.31 -10.11 10.03
N VAL A 39 -8.96 -9.97 11.19
CA VAL A 39 -10.15 -10.76 11.54
C VAL A 39 -11.31 -10.45 10.58
N THR A 40 -11.56 -9.18 10.30
CA THR A 40 -12.62 -8.76 9.38
C THR A 40 -12.39 -9.35 7.98
N LYS A 41 -11.19 -9.27 7.46
CA LYS A 41 -10.80 -9.80 6.13
C LYS A 41 -10.96 -11.32 6.05
N ALA A 42 -10.58 -12.05 7.08
CA ALA A 42 -10.71 -13.50 7.14
C ALA A 42 -12.17 -13.98 7.11
N ASN A 43 -13.10 -13.13 7.54
CA ASN A 43 -14.53 -13.43 7.60
C ASN A 43 -15.35 -12.80 6.47
N LEU A 44 -14.73 -12.14 5.52
CA LEU A 44 -15.43 -11.59 4.36
C LEU A 44 -16.07 -12.73 3.52
N PRO A 45 -17.32 -12.56 3.07
CA PRO A 45 -17.90 -13.44 2.07
C PRO A 45 -17.02 -13.48 0.81
N VAL A 46 -16.80 -14.68 0.26
CA VAL A 46 -15.86 -14.89 -0.87
C VAL A 46 -16.16 -13.97 -2.05
N ALA A 47 -17.43 -13.85 -2.44
CA ALA A 47 -17.83 -12.98 -3.55
C ALA A 47 -17.48 -11.50 -3.28
N LYS A 48 -17.73 -11.01 -2.05
CA LYS A 48 -17.38 -9.65 -1.66
C LYS A 48 -15.87 -9.44 -1.65
N ALA A 49 -15.11 -10.37 -1.06
CA ALA A 49 -13.65 -10.31 -1.04
C ALA A 49 -13.08 -10.29 -2.48
N PHE A 50 -13.62 -11.13 -3.37
CA PHE A 50 -13.19 -11.19 -4.76
C PHE A 50 -13.44 -9.88 -5.52
N VAL A 51 -14.63 -9.29 -5.40
CA VAL A 51 -14.95 -7.99 -6.05
C VAL A 51 -14.06 -6.87 -5.52
N LEU A 52 -13.88 -6.78 -4.19
CA LEU A 52 -12.96 -5.79 -3.60
C LEU A 52 -11.52 -6.01 -4.06
N ALA A 53 -11.11 -7.26 -4.26
CA ALA A 53 -9.81 -7.61 -4.81
C ALA A 53 -9.67 -7.22 -6.28
N MET A 54 -10.70 -7.38 -7.10
CA MET A 54 -10.69 -6.88 -8.48
C MET A 54 -10.45 -5.37 -8.53
N PHE A 55 -11.11 -4.59 -7.66
CA PHE A 55 -10.84 -3.16 -7.56
C PHE A 55 -9.38 -2.87 -7.17
N ALA A 56 -8.82 -3.60 -6.21
CA ALA A 56 -7.42 -3.38 -5.85
C ALA A 56 -6.47 -3.68 -7.00
N GLY A 57 -6.68 -4.77 -7.74
CA GLY A 57 -5.91 -5.08 -8.95
C GLY A 57 -6.01 -3.99 -10.01
N ALA A 58 -7.22 -3.48 -10.24
CA ALA A 58 -7.46 -2.35 -11.16
C ALA A 58 -6.72 -1.08 -10.70
N PHE A 59 -6.78 -0.74 -9.41
CA PHE A 59 -6.11 0.44 -8.86
C PHE A 59 -4.59 0.35 -8.97
N ILE A 60 -4.01 -0.81 -8.69
CA ILE A 60 -2.56 -1.01 -8.87
C ILE A 60 -2.19 -0.94 -10.36
N ALA A 61 -3.02 -1.46 -11.27
CA ALA A 61 -2.80 -1.33 -12.71
C ALA A 61 -2.82 0.14 -13.17
N PHE A 62 -3.68 0.99 -12.62
CA PHE A 62 -3.62 2.44 -12.87
C PHE A 62 -2.32 3.07 -12.38
N GLY A 63 -1.81 2.66 -11.20
CA GLY A 63 -0.50 3.08 -10.73
C GLY A 63 0.62 2.66 -11.69
N GLY A 64 0.58 1.41 -12.18
CA GLY A 64 1.51 0.90 -13.18
C GLY A 64 1.43 1.63 -14.50
N LEU A 65 0.22 1.93 -14.98
CA LEU A 65 0.02 2.73 -16.19
C LEU A 65 0.64 4.13 -16.03
N PHE A 66 0.33 4.83 -14.95
CA PHE A 66 0.86 6.17 -14.72
C PHE A 66 2.40 6.17 -14.63
N PHE A 67 2.97 5.16 -13.98
CA PHE A 67 4.42 4.93 -13.97
C PHE A 67 5.00 4.75 -15.38
N THR A 68 4.41 3.90 -16.22
CA THR A 68 4.91 3.63 -17.58
C THR A 68 4.73 4.81 -18.52
N VAL A 69 3.66 5.58 -18.39
CA VAL A 69 3.47 6.85 -19.14
C VAL A 69 4.56 7.85 -18.76
N PHE A 70 4.86 8.01 -17.46
CA PHE A 70 5.95 8.88 -17.03
C PHE A 70 7.31 8.45 -17.58
N LEU A 71 7.59 7.14 -17.61
CA LEU A 71 8.86 6.63 -18.13
C LEU A 71 9.04 6.80 -19.64
N SER A 72 7.94 6.96 -20.39
CA SER A 72 7.96 6.96 -21.85
C SER A 72 8.67 8.16 -22.48
N ASP A 73 8.84 9.26 -21.73
CA ASP A 73 9.48 10.49 -22.21
C ASP A 73 10.23 11.22 -21.09
N SER A 74 10.87 10.49 -20.20
CA SER A 74 11.63 11.14 -19.13
C SER A 74 13.06 11.45 -19.55
N THR A 75 13.41 12.73 -19.54
CA THR A 75 14.79 13.23 -19.75
C THR A 75 15.60 13.30 -18.47
N LEU A 76 15.02 12.89 -17.34
CA LEU A 76 15.68 12.89 -16.04
C LEU A 76 16.80 11.84 -15.99
N GLY A 77 17.85 12.14 -15.22
CA GLY A 77 18.86 11.13 -14.89
C GLY A 77 18.26 9.92 -14.19
N TRP A 78 18.86 8.76 -14.31
CA TRP A 78 18.34 7.46 -13.88
C TRP A 78 17.75 7.47 -12.46
N GLY A 79 18.44 8.04 -11.47
CA GLY A 79 17.96 8.07 -10.08
C GLY A 79 16.68 8.90 -9.91
N ALA A 80 16.65 10.11 -10.50
CA ALA A 80 15.47 10.98 -10.45
C ALA A 80 14.28 10.36 -11.17
N GLN A 81 14.50 9.73 -12.33
CA GLN A 81 13.49 9.02 -13.09
C GLN A 81 12.85 7.88 -12.25
N ARG A 82 13.67 7.12 -11.51
CA ARG A 82 13.21 6.04 -10.64
C ARG A 82 12.34 6.56 -9.50
N VAL A 83 12.75 7.64 -8.83
CA VAL A 83 12.02 8.22 -7.70
C VAL A 83 10.70 8.84 -8.15
N VAL A 84 10.71 9.67 -9.19
CA VAL A 84 9.48 10.30 -9.69
C VAL A 84 8.52 9.27 -10.27
N GLY A 85 9.03 8.28 -11.00
CA GLY A 85 8.23 7.14 -11.46
C GLY A 85 7.59 6.38 -10.29
N GLY A 86 8.35 6.15 -9.22
CA GLY A 86 7.81 5.55 -7.99
C GLY A 86 6.70 6.38 -7.36
N LEU A 87 6.80 7.71 -7.35
CA LEU A 87 5.73 8.60 -6.90
C LEU A 87 4.47 8.49 -7.79
N CYS A 88 4.64 8.38 -9.11
CA CYS A 88 3.51 8.13 -10.01
C CYS A 88 2.80 6.80 -9.66
N PHE A 89 3.56 5.75 -9.36
CA PHE A 89 3.00 4.45 -8.97
C PHE A 89 2.21 4.50 -7.67
N CYS A 90 2.50 5.44 -6.76
CA CYS A 90 1.80 5.59 -5.47
C CYS A 90 0.29 5.74 -5.63
N LEU A 91 -0.19 6.26 -6.78
CA LEU A 91 -1.62 6.34 -7.11
C LEU A 91 -2.35 5.02 -6.81
N GLY A 92 -1.73 3.90 -7.17
CA GLY A 92 -2.33 2.58 -6.98
C GLY A 92 -2.66 2.28 -5.52
N LEU A 93 -1.70 2.43 -4.61
CA LEU A 93 -1.93 2.14 -3.19
C LEU A 93 -2.79 3.21 -2.51
N VAL A 94 -2.70 4.47 -2.94
CA VAL A 94 -3.62 5.53 -2.47
C VAL A 94 -5.07 5.12 -2.72
N LEU A 95 -5.40 4.71 -3.94
CA LEU A 95 -6.74 4.25 -4.29
C LEU A 95 -7.15 3.02 -3.46
N VAL A 96 -6.26 2.04 -3.30
CA VAL A 96 -6.55 0.83 -2.50
C VAL A 96 -6.90 1.19 -1.06
N LEU A 97 -6.10 2.02 -0.39
CA LEU A 97 -6.30 2.32 1.04
C LEU A 97 -7.44 3.31 1.30
N VAL A 98 -7.64 4.28 0.41
CA VAL A 98 -8.67 5.30 0.59
C VAL A 98 -10.05 4.78 0.16
N CYS A 99 -10.12 4.04 -0.95
CA CYS A 99 -11.39 3.47 -1.43
C CYS A 99 -11.75 2.14 -0.76
N GLY A 100 -10.84 1.53 0.00
CA GLY A 100 -11.14 0.33 0.81
C GLY A 100 -11.16 -0.97 0.00
N ALA A 101 -10.22 -1.18 -0.90
CA ALA A 101 -10.08 -2.39 -1.70
C ALA A 101 -9.19 -3.46 -1.02
N GLU A 102 -9.30 -4.72 -1.43
CA GLU A 102 -8.56 -5.85 -0.88
C GLU A 102 -7.30 -6.15 -1.72
N LEU A 103 -6.13 -5.81 -1.19
CA LEU A 103 -4.85 -6.03 -1.84
C LEU A 103 -4.09 -7.19 -1.18
N PHE A 104 -3.64 -8.16 -1.99
CA PHE A 104 -2.93 -9.35 -1.53
C PHE A 104 -1.69 -9.04 -0.69
N THR A 105 -0.83 -8.14 -1.15
CA THR A 105 0.39 -7.74 -0.44
C THR A 105 0.09 -7.09 0.92
N GLY A 106 -0.96 -6.26 1.02
CA GLY A 106 -1.42 -5.69 2.28
C GLY A 106 -2.05 -6.73 3.22
N ASN A 107 -2.64 -7.78 2.65
CA ASN A 107 -3.23 -8.87 3.43
C ASN A 107 -2.18 -9.78 4.10
N SER A 108 -0.89 -9.62 3.81
CA SER A 108 0.19 -10.24 4.59
C SER A 108 0.13 -9.84 6.06
N LEU A 109 -0.37 -8.65 6.39
CA LEU A 109 -0.59 -8.19 7.78
C LEU A 109 -1.65 -9.00 8.55
N MET A 110 -2.45 -9.86 7.89
CA MET A 110 -3.35 -10.80 8.58
C MET A 110 -2.60 -11.76 9.50
N VAL A 111 -1.28 -11.86 9.33
CA VAL A 111 -0.41 -12.64 10.23
C VAL A 111 -0.49 -12.13 11.67
N CYS A 112 -0.80 -10.85 11.91
CA CYS A 112 -1.02 -10.32 13.26
C CYS A 112 -2.22 -11.03 13.93
N ALA A 113 -3.35 -11.14 13.23
CA ALA A 113 -4.54 -11.82 13.72
C ALA A 113 -4.31 -13.35 13.87
N LEU A 114 -3.51 -13.96 12.99
CA LEU A 114 -3.11 -15.36 13.10
C LEU A 114 -2.25 -15.60 14.35
N LYS A 115 -1.25 -14.74 14.60
CA LYS A 115 -0.37 -14.85 15.76
C LYS A 115 -1.14 -14.69 17.07
N SER A 116 -2.12 -13.80 17.11
CA SER A 116 -3.02 -13.61 18.26
C SER A 116 -4.12 -14.69 18.34
N LYS A 117 -4.06 -15.71 17.49
CA LYS A 117 -5.04 -16.85 17.45
C LYS A 117 -6.48 -16.41 17.22
N LYS A 118 -6.73 -15.24 16.62
CA LYS A 118 -8.07 -14.73 16.30
C LYS A 118 -8.61 -15.25 14.97
N ILE A 119 -7.72 -15.75 14.11
CA ILE A 119 -8.06 -16.45 12.86
C ILE A 119 -7.22 -17.72 12.74
N THR A 120 -7.67 -18.65 11.91
CA THR A 120 -6.92 -19.87 11.57
C THR A 120 -6.06 -19.67 10.34
N LEU A 121 -5.01 -20.49 10.20
CA LEU A 121 -4.16 -20.51 9.01
C LEU A 121 -5.01 -20.78 7.74
N ALA A 122 -5.96 -21.69 7.81
CA ALA A 122 -6.84 -22.01 6.68
C ALA A 122 -7.68 -20.81 6.22
N GLN A 123 -8.21 -20.01 7.17
CA GLN A 123 -8.93 -18.77 6.85
C GLN A 123 -8.00 -17.75 6.17
N MET A 124 -6.79 -17.57 6.67
CA MET A 124 -5.81 -16.66 6.08
C MET A 124 -5.43 -17.08 4.67
N LEU A 125 -5.06 -18.35 4.46
CA LEU A 125 -4.67 -18.87 3.14
C LEU A 125 -5.82 -18.81 2.13
N LYS A 126 -7.05 -19.11 2.56
CA LYS A 126 -8.25 -18.94 1.73
C LYS A 126 -8.44 -17.48 1.30
N ALA A 127 -8.34 -16.54 2.25
CA ALA A 127 -8.44 -15.11 1.94
C ALA A 127 -7.34 -14.67 0.97
N TRP A 128 -6.11 -15.11 1.18
CA TRP A 128 -4.99 -14.79 0.28
C TRP A 128 -5.22 -15.29 -1.13
N LEU A 129 -5.67 -16.53 -1.30
CA LEU A 129 -5.94 -17.10 -2.63
C LEU A 129 -7.04 -16.33 -3.36
N VAL A 130 -8.17 -16.05 -2.69
CA VAL A 130 -9.29 -15.31 -3.28
C VAL A 130 -8.86 -13.91 -3.70
N VAL A 131 -8.11 -13.22 -2.83
CA VAL A 131 -7.66 -11.85 -3.08
C VAL A 131 -6.60 -11.83 -4.19
N TRP A 132 -5.66 -12.78 -4.20
CA TRP A 132 -4.66 -12.88 -5.27
C TRP A 132 -5.32 -13.07 -6.64
N LEU A 133 -6.28 -14.00 -6.76
CA LEU A 133 -7.04 -14.21 -8.00
C LEU A 133 -7.83 -12.96 -8.41
N GLY A 134 -8.49 -12.30 -7.46
CA GLY A 134 -9.25 -11.08 -7.73
C GLY A 134 -8.34 -9.93 -8.19
N ASN A 135 -7.18 -9.73 -7.56
CA ASN A 135 -6.21 -8.71 -7.99
C ASN A 135 -5.74 -8.99 -9.43
N PHE A 136 -5.45 -10.25 -9.76
CA PHE A 136 -5.04 -10.63 -11.10
C PHE A 136 -6.13 -10.32 -12.14
N VAL A 137 -7.37 -10.72 -11.89
CA VAL A 137 -8.49 -10.46 -12.79
C VAL A 137 -8.74 -8.95 -12.96
N GLY A 138 -8.69 -8.18 -11.87
CA GLY A 138 -8.87 -6.72 -11.92
C GLY A 138 -7.76 -6.02 -12.71
N ALA A 139 -6.51 -6.45 -12.55
CA ALA A 139 -5.39 -5.92 -13.32
C ALA A 139 -5.53 -6.24 -14.82
N LEU A 140 -5.88 -7.48 -15.18
CA LEU A 140 -6.12 -7.88 -16.58
C LEU A 140 -7.26 -7.07 -17.22
N PHE A 141 -8.31 -6.79 -16.45
CA PHE A 141 -9.42 -5.96 -16.95
C PHE A 141 -8.95 -4.55 -17.34
N ILE A 142 -8.10 -3.92 -16.52
CA ILE A 142 -7.51 -2.61 -16.86
C ILE A 142 -6.57 -2.71 -18.04
N VAL A 143 -5.74 -3.75 -18.13
CA VAL A 143 -4.88 -3.98 -19.32
C VAL A 143 -5.72 -4.06 -20.58
N PHE A 144 -6.84 -4.79 -20.55
CA PHE A 144 -7.77 -4.86 -21.67
C PHE A 144 -8.32 -3.48 -22.05
N LEU A 145 -8.79 -2.69 -21.08
CA LEU A 145 -9.32 -1.35 -21.34
C LEU A 145 -8.24 -0.41 -21.90
N VAL A 146 -7.03 -0.43 -21.36
CA VAL A 146 -5.88 0.37 -21.81
C VAL A 146 -5.51 0.01 -23.26
N TYR A 147 -5.53 -1.27 -23.59
CA TYR A 147 -5.29 -1.76 -24.95
C TYR A 147 -6.39 -1.27 -25.92
N MET A 148 -7.66 -1.48 -25.57
CA MET A 148 -8.80 -1.06 -26.40
C MET A 148 -8.87 0.47 -26.59
N ALA A 149 -8.46 1.23 -25.58
CA ALA A 149 -8.36 2.69 -25.63
C ALA A 149 -7.16 3.20 -26.46
N GLY A 150 -6.27 2.31 -26.90
CA GLY A 150 -5.10 2.68 -27.70
C GLY A 150 -4.02 3.49 -26.94
N ILE A 151 -4.02 3.44 -25.61
CA ILE A 151 -3.07 4.21 -24.77
C ILE A 151 -1.62 3.86 -25.10
N TYR A 152 -1.35 2.63 -25.47
CA TYR A 152 -0.02 2.17 -25.87
C TYR A 152 0.55 2.93 -27.08
N LYS A 153 -0.31 3.57 -27.94
CA LYS A 153 0.10 4.36 -29.11
C LYS A 153 0.55 5.77 -28.78
N LEU A 154 0.34 6.21 -27.53
CA LEU A 154 0.72 7.57 -27.12
C LEU A 154 2.24 7.79 -27.30
N ASN A 155 2.59 9.05 -27.56
CA ASN A 155 3.97 9.50 -27.75
C ASN A 155 4.72 8.65 -28.81
N GLY A 156 4.10 8.42 -29.98
CA GLY A 156 4.71 7.63 -31.05
C GLY A 156 5.08 6.21 -30.62
N GLU A 157 4.23 5.55 -29.85
CA GLU A 157 4.42 4.21 -29.27
C GLU A 157 5.48 4.13 -28.15
N ALA A 158 6.03 5.25 -27.67
CA ALA A 158 6.99 5.25 -26.59
C ALA A 158 6.41 4.68 -25.27
N VAL A 159 5.10 4.83 -25.07
CA VAL A 159 4.39 4.21 -23.95
C VAL A 159 4.42 2.67 -24.05
N ALA A 160 4.16 2.12 -25.25
CA ALA A 160 4.26 0.67 -25.49
C ALA A 160 5.68 0.16 -25.19
N ASN A 161 6.70 0.87 -25.70
CA ASN A 161 8.09 0.51 -25.48
C ASN A 161 8.46 0.50 -24.00
N SER A 162 7.97 1.48 -23.23
CA SER A 162 8.16 1.53 -21.77
C SER A 162 7.48 0.35 -21.07
N MET A 163 6.23 0.01 -21.44
CA MET A 163 5.53 -1.15 -20.88
C MET A 163 6.29 -2.45 -21.13
N VAL A 164 6.74 -2.66 -22.37
CA VAL A 164 7.50 -3.85 -22.75
C VAL A 164 8.86 -3.89 -22.02
N SER A 165 9.57 -2.77 -21.94
CA SER A 165 10.86 -2.68 -21.24
C SER A 165 10.73 -3.04 -19.75
N VAL A 166 9.70 -2.49 -19.09
CA VAL A 166 9.40 -2.80 -17.67
C VAL A 166 9.08 -4.29 -17.49
N ALA A 167 8.22 -4.85 -18.36
CA ALA A 167 7.86 -6.26 -18.30
C ALA A 167 9.06 -7.18 -18.57
N ALA A 168 9.86 -6.88 -19.59
CA ALA A 168 11.07 -7.64 -19.91
C ALA A 168 12.06 -7.63 -18.74
N GLY A 169 12.26 -6.45 -18.10
CA GLY A 169 13.11 -6.33 -16.93
C GLY A 169 12.66 -7.18 -15.73
N LYS A 170 11.37 -7.56 -15.67
CA LYS A 170 10.83 -8.43 -14.61
C LYS A 170 10.96 -9.94 -14.92
N VAL A 171 10.71 -10.33 -16.16
CA VAL A 171 10.70 -11.76 -16.54
C VAL A 171 12.08 -12.34 -16.84
N THR A 172 13.09 -11.48 -17.01
CA THR A 172 14.48 -11.91 -17.29
C THR A 172 15.34 -12.06 -16.04
N VAL A 173 14.83 -11.70 -14.87
CA VAL A 173 15.57 -11.79 -13.60
C VAL A 173 15.58 -13.24 -13.12
N ASP A 174 16.73 -13.66 -12.55
CA ASP A 174 16.86 -14.97 -11.89
C ASP A 174 15.83 -15.15 -10.78
N TRP A 175 15.30 -16.38 -10.64
CA TRP A 175 14.22 -16.67 -9.70
C TRP A 175 14.61 -16.44 -8.22
N VAL A 176 15.88 -16.63 -7.86
CA VAL A 176 16.35 -16.35 -6.49
C VAL A 176 16.30 -14.84 -6.23
N MET A 177 16.75 -14.05 -7.19
CA MET A 177 16.68 -12.58 -7.07
C MET A 177 15.23 -12.09 -6.98
N ILE A 178 14.32 -12.64 -7.81
CA ILE A 178 12.89 -12.29 -7.76
C ILE A 178 12.30 -12.64 -6.38
N PHE A 179 12.65 -13.79 -5.82
CA PHE A 179 12.17 -14.18 -4.49
C PHE A 179 12.56 -13.17 -3.42
N PHE A 180 13.84 -12.76 -3.37
CA PHE A 180 14.29 -11.78 -2.38
C PHE A 180 13.76 -10.37 -2.67
N ARG A 181 13.61 -9.98 -3.94
CA ARG A 181 12.93 -8.72 -4.31
C ARG A 181 11.47 -8.71 -3.86
N GLY A 182 10.76 -9.84 -3.99
CA GLY A 182 9.39 -10.00 -3.51
C GLY A 182 9.27 -9.84 -2.00
N ILE A 183 10.22 -10.38 -1.22
CA ILE A 183 10.28 -10.15 0.24
C ILE A 183 10.45 -8.65 0.54
N LEU A 184 11.43 -8.00 -0.09
CA LEU A 184 11.70 -6.58 0.11
C LEU A 184 10.51 -5.71 -0.31
N CYS A 185 9.90 -5.99 -1.46
CA CYS A 185 8.68 -5.34 -1.91
C CYS A 185 7.58 -5.42 -0.84
N ASN A 186 7.30 -6.63 -0.36
CA ASN A 186 6.21 -6.81 0.59
C ASN A 186 6.49 -6.19 1.97
N ILE A 187 7.73 -6.11 2.41
CA ILE A 187 8.13 -5.34 3.59
C ILE A 187 7.70 -3.88 3.43
N PHE A 188 8.05 -3.23 2.32
CA PHE A 188 7.68 -1.83 2.07
C PHE A 188 6.18 -1.63 1.94
N VAL A 189 5.45 -2.54 1.29
CA VAL A 189 3.99 -2.46 1.18
C VAL A 189 3.35 -2.62 2.57
N CYS A 190 3.81 -3.57 3.38
CA CYS A 190 3.32 -3.73 4.76
C CYS A 190 3.60 -2.48 5.61
N LEU A 191 4.79 -1.87 5.50
CA LEU A 191 5.12 -0.62 6.18
C LEU A 191 4.21 0.53 5.71
N ALA A 192 3.96 0.66 4.40
CA ALA A 192 3.05 1.66 3.87
C ALA A 192 1.63 1.51 4.40
N VAL A 193 1.11 0.27 4.45
CA VAL A 193 -0.21 -0.02 5.02
C VAL A 193 -0.23 0.25 6.52
N TRP A 194 0.84 -0.09 7.24
CA TRP A 194 0.98 0.18 8.67
C TRP A 194 0.93 1.68 8.97
N ILE A 195 1.73 2.47 8.24
CA ILE A 195 1.73 3.94 8.36
C ILE A 195 0.36 4.51 7.96
N GLY A 196 -0.23 4.03 6.86
CA GLY A 196 -1.58 4.44 6.45
C GLY A 196 -2.67 4.10 7.47
N THR A 197 -2.47 3.04 8.28
CA THR A 197 -3.37 2.67 9.38
C THR A 197 -3.24 3.63 10.57
N ALA A 198 -2.05 4.21 10.78
CA ALA A 198 -1.80 5.22 11.80
C ALA A 198 -2.55 6.54 11.52
N GLY A 199 -2.70 6.89 10.25
CA GLY A 199 -3.35 8.11 9.82
C GLY A 199 -4.85 8.13 10.09
N LYS A 200 -5.37 9.29 10.50
CA LYS A 200 -6.78 9.54 10.78
C LYS A 200 -7.50 10.18 9.60
N THR A 201 -6.81 11.02 8.85
CA THR A 201 -7.35 11.73 7.67
C THR A 201 -6.90 11.06 6.37
N VAL A 202 -7.52 11.45 5.25
CA VAL A 202 -7.08 11.03 3.91
C VAL A 202 -5.67 11.56 3.62
N VAL A 203 -5.37 12.78 4.03
CA VAL A 203 -4.06 13.42 3.82
C VAL A 203 -2.95 12.63 4.54
N ASP A 204 -3.17 12.26 5.81
CA ASP A 204 -2.21 11.47 6.59
C ASP A 204 -1.87 10.15 5.87
N LYS A 205 -2.91 9.47 5.36
CA LYS A 205 -2.73 8.21 4.64
C LYS A 205 -1.95 8.42 3.35
N VAL A 206 -2.31 9.42 2.55
CA VAL A 206 -1.65 9.72 1.28
C VAL A 206 -0.18 10.05 1.52
N VAL A 207 0.12 10.99 2.40
CA VAL A 207 1.50 11.40 2.70
C VAL A 207 2.30 10.24 3.30
N GLY A 208 1.71 9.47 4.22
CA GLY A 208 2.40 8.37 4.90
C GLY A 208 2.80 7.22 3.99
N ILE A 209 2.08 6.98 2.89
CA ILE A 209 2.38 5.89 1.96
C ILE A 209 3.30 6.29 0.81
N LEU A 210 3.46 7.59 0.52
CA LEU A 210 4.23 8.05 -0.65
C LEU A 210 5.67 7.54 -0.62
N LEU A 211 6.39 7.77 0.47
CA LEU A 211 7.81 7.41 0.53
C LEU A 211 8.07 5.90 0.52
N PRO A 212 7.39 5.05 1.32
CA PRO A 212 7.61 3.62 1.24
C PRO A 212 7.29 3.04 -0.14
N ILE A 213 6.22 3.49 -0.79
CA ILE A 213 5.86 3.00 -2.11
C ILE A 213 6.81 3.53 -3.20
N ALA A 214 7.16 4.81 -3.16
CA ALA A 214 8.15 5.35 -4.10
C ALA A 214 9.50 4.63 -3.95
N ALA A 215 9.92 4.32 -2.72
CA ALA A 215 11.18 3.64 -2.45
C ALA A 215 11.21 2.23 -3.05
N PHE A 216 10.16 1.39 -2.83
CA PHE A 216 10.19 0.03 -3.37
C PHE A 216 10.20 0.02 -4.90
N VAL A 217 9.42 0.90 -5.55
CA VAL A 217 9.41 1.03 -7.02
C VAL A 217 10.76 1.55 -7.53
N ALA A 218 11.32 2.56 -6.88
CA ALA A 218 12.62 3.11 -7.25
C ALA A 218 13.75 2.08 -7.14
N CYS A 219 13.73 1.26 -6.08
CA CYS A 219 14.71 0.18 -5.88
C CYS A 219 14.50 -1.02 -6.82
N GLY A 220 13.37 -1.11 -7.52
CA GLY A 220 13.08 -2.21 -8.44
C GLY A 220 12.74 -3.51 -7.72
N PHE A 221 12.10 -3.44 -6.56
CA PHE A 221 11.59 -4.60 -5.85
C PHE A 221 10.32 -5.13 -6.55
N GLU A 222 10.10 -6.44 -6.48
CA GLU A 222 9.03 -7.16 -7.19
C GLU A 222 7.88 -7.58 -6.29
#